data_5d95cd723c0357ba975b54d212f71ace
#
_entry.id   5d95cd723c0357ba975b54d212f71ace
#
_cell.length_a   1.000
_cell.length_b   1.000
_cell.length_c   1.000
_cell.angle_alpha   90.00
_cell.angle_beta   90.00
_cell.angle_gamma   90.00
#
_symmetry.space_group_name_H-M   'P 1'
#
loop_
_entity.id
_entity.type
_entity.pdbx_description
1 polymer ?
#
loop_
_entity_poly.entity_id
_entity_poly.type
_entity_poly.pdbx_seq_one_letter_code
_entity_poly.pdbx_strand_id
1 'polypeptide(L)'
;MITRENIIHFYTKYKENLKTEDQIQENLLKAEDQEAWIENLKNKSRMMRRLYIENEALLNLYIRPFLDGEAELNEELAREFLHQIRMADEEGYEDNLAMLEILELLDGYFQKSDDLDSYIWTLNLLGNFYNRPFSDEDGKKGAMYFDRLRALSSRYFEIEDFDVRKRILFSYYNFPIVLMNFNLDTSKELLQYIDEALEFYNDEKVRELDGERFDFDELIEELNYDLLGNSVLRFTVREIDPKLLSRASR
;
A
#
# COMPACT_ATOMS: atom_id res chain seq x y z
N MET A 1 19.94 -21.94 -7.99
CA MET A 1 19.49 -21.37 -6.70
C MET A 1 19.45 -19.86 -6.88
N ILE A 2 18.33 -19.23 -6.59
CA ILE A 2 18.18 -17.77 -6.67
C ILE A 2 18.84 -17.16 -5.42
N THR A 3 19.62 -16.10 -5.61
CA THR A 3 20.37 -15.41 -4.54
C THR A 3 19.84 -14.00 -4.35
N ARG A 4 20.28 -13.36 -3.28
CA ARG A 4 19.97 -11.94 -2.99
C ARG A 4 20.35 -11.02 -4.15
N GLU A 5 21.53 -11.22 -4.75
CA GLU A 5 22.01 -10.43 -5.89
C GLU A 5 21.11 -10.59 -7.12
N ASN A 6 20.48 -11.76 -7.30
CA ASN A 6 19.52 -11.97 -8.38
C ASN A 6 18.25 -11.13 -8.17
N ILE A 7 17.77 -11.00 -6.92
CA ILE A 7 16.61 -10.17 -6.59
C ILE A 7 16.95 -8.69 -6.84
N ILE A 8 18.10 -8.21 -6.36
CA ILE A 8 18.57 -6.84 -6.59
C ILE A 8 18.68 -6.57 -8.09
N HIS A 9 19.28 -7.51 -8.85
CA HIS A 9 19.39 -7.38 -10.30
C HIS A 9 18.03 -7.30 -10.99
N PHE A 10 17.08 -8.14 -10.59
CA PHE A 10 15.72 -8.11 -11.12
C PHE A 10 15.08 -6.73 -10.93
N TYR A 11 15.00 -6.22 -9.70
CA TYR A 11 14.36 -4.94 -9.42
C TYR A 11 15.06 -3.76 -10.07
N THR A 12 16.41 -3.78 -10.13
CA THR A 12 17.18 -2.76 -10.83
C THR A 12 16.82 -2.70 -12.31
N LYS A 13 16.83 -3.84 -12.99
CA LYS A 13 16.51 -3.93 -14.42
C LYS A 13 15.05 -3.61 -14.72
N TYR A 14 14.16 -4.13 -13.89
CA TYR A 14 12.74 -3.88 -14.02
C TYR A 14 12.41 -2.38 -13.91
N LYS A 15 13.01 -1.70 -12.93
CA LYS A 15 12.87 -0.26 -12.72
C LYS A 15 13.48 0.56 -13.86
N GLU A 16 14.64 0.16 -14.40
CA GLU A 16 15.21 0.78 -15.60
C GLU A 16 14.26 0.69 -16.80
N ASN A 17 13.59 -0.44 -16.96
CA ASN A 17 12.64 -0.67 -18.04
C ASN A 17 11.38 0.23 -17.87
N LEU A 18 10.84 0.36 -16.65
CA LEU A 18 9.72 1.27 -16.37
C LEU A 18 10.08 2.73 -16.67
N LYS A 19 11.25 3.21 -16.21
CA LYS A 19 11.73 4.56 -16.54
C LYS A 19 11.85 4.79 -18.05
N THR A 20 12.24 3.76 -18.78
CA THR A 20 12.32 3.82 -20.25
C THR A 20 10.93 3.90 -20.87
N GLU A 21 9.93 3.21 -20.33
CA GLU A 21 8.53 3.29 -20.77
C GLU A 21 7.99 4.70 -20.60
N ASP A 22 8.22 5.33 -19.45
CA ASP A 22 7.79 6.70 -19.16
C ASP A 22 8.42 7.70 -20.15
N GLN A 23 9.72 7.59 -20.40
CA GLN A 23 10.42 8.43 -21.37
C GLN A 23 9.86 8.28 -22.79
N ILE A 24 9.51 7.05 -23.18
CA ILE A 24 8.90 6.79 -24.49
C ILE A 24 7.53 7.47 -24.57
N GLN A 25 6.74 7.43 -23.50
CA GLN A 25 5.43 8.07 -23.44
C GLN A 25 5.55 9.61 -23.51
N GLU A 26 6.46 10.20 -22.73
CA GLU A 26 6.72 11.63 -22.77
C GLU A 26 7.15 12.12 -24.17
N ASN A 27 8.05 11.39 -24.83
CA ASN A 27 8.51 11.75 -26.18
C ASN A 27 7.38 11.70 -27.22
N LEU A 28 6.40 10.79 -27.04
CA LEU A 28 5.22 10.75 -27.90
C LEU A 28 4.37 12.02 -27.77
N LEU A 29 4.24 12.55 -26.55
CA LEU A 29 3.47 13.76 -26.26
C LEU A 29 4.14 15.05 -26.77
N LYS A 30 5.46 15.03 -27.01
CA LYS A 30 6.26 16.17 -27.47
C LYS A 30 6.41 16.24 -29.00
N ALA A 31 5.69 15.42 -29.76
CA ALA A 31 5.76 15.44 -31.24
C ALA A 31 5.22 16.77 -31.80
N GLU A 32 6.01 17.44 -32.64
CA GLU A 32 5.70 18.77 -33.17
C GLU A 32 4.69 18.74 -34.33
N ASP A 33 4.60 17.62 -35.05
CA ASP A 33 3.67 17.45 -36.16
C ASP A 33 3.16 15.98 -36.26
N GLN A 34 2.21 15.77 -37.18
CA GLN A 34 1.55 14.46 -37.37
C GLN A 34 2.52 13.38 -37.89
N GLU A 35 3.51 13.74 -38.70
CA GLU A 35 4.45 12.80 -39.29
C GLU A 35 5.44 12.31 -38.21
N ALA A 36 5.97 13.24 -37.40
CA ALA A 36 6.77 12.94 -36.22
C ALA A 36 5.99 12.11 -35.20
N TRP A 37 4.71 12.41 -34.98
CA TRP A 37 3.85 11.65 -34.08
C TRP A 37 3.68 10.18 -34.55
N ILE A 38 3.43 9.95 -35.85
CA ILE A 38 3.28 8.59 -36.42
C ILE A 38 4.59 7.81 -36.30
N GLU A 39 5.73 8.44 -36.56
CA GLU A 39 7.03 7.77 -36.43
C GLU A 39 7.35 7.42 -34.96
N ASN A 40 7.09 8.36 -34.06
CA ASN A 40 7.22 8.13 -32.61
C ASN A 40 6.31 7.00 -32.13
N LEU A 41 5.08 6.91 -32.65
CA LEU A 41 4.12 5.85 -32.31
C LEU A 41 4.64 4.47 -32.76
N LYS A 42 5.23 4.37 -33.97
CA LYS A 42 5.84 3.13 -34.45
C LYS A 42 7.04 2.72 -33.62
N ASN A 43 7.89 3.66 -33.25
CA ASN A 43 9.05 3.43 -32.41
C ASN A 43 8.62 3.03 -30.99
N LYS A 44 7.61 3.72 -30.41
CA LYS A 44 6.98 3.32 -29.13
C LYS A 44 6.56 1.85 -29.18
N SER A 45 5.78 1.45 -30.18
CA SER A 45 5.26 0.07 -30.28
C SER A 45 6.36 -0.98 -30.30
N ARG A 46 7.47 -0.72 -31.02
CA ARG A 46 8.63 -1.63 -31.06
C ARG A 46 9.36 -1.72 -29.73
N MET A 47 9.60 -0.57 -29.08
CA MET A 47 10.30 -0.49 -27.81
C MET A 47 9.48 -1.09 -26.68
N MET A 48 8.20 -0.77 -26.59
CA MET A 48 7.28 -1.34 -25.60
C MET A 48 7.21 -2.87 -25.71
N ARG A 49 7.14 -3.41 -26.94
CA ARG A 49 7.18 -4.85 -27.14
C ARG A 49 8.50 -5.49 -26.68
N ARG A 50 9.62 -4.81 -26.88
CA ARG A 50 10.94 -5.30 -26.41
C ARG A 50 10.99 -5.31 -24.89
N LEU A 51 10.58 -4.21 -24.23
CA LEU A 51 10.56 -4.09 -22.77
C LEU A 51 9.62 -5.13 -22.15
N TYR A 52 8.45 -5.34 -22.74
CA TYR A 52 7.52 -6.39 -22.30
C TYR A 52 8.16 -7.78 -22.33
N ILE A 53 8.83 -8.17 -23.43
CA ILE A 53 9.51 -9.46 -23.53
C ILE A 53 10.64 -9.59 -22.51
N GLU A 54 11.39 -8.51 -22.26
CA GLU A 54 12.48 -8.49 -21.29
C GLU A 54 11.93 -8.60 -19.85
N ASN A 55 10.87 -7.88 -19.51
CA ASN A 55 10.21 -7.95 -18.21
C ASN A 55 9.64 -9.35 -17.95
N GLU A 56 8.96 -9.96 -18.93
CA GLU A 56 8.46 -11.34 -18.83
C GLU A 56 9.60 -12.35 -18.60
N ALA A 57 10.73 -12.18 -19.29
CA ALA A 57 11.88 -13.06 -19.10
C ALA A 57 12.48 -12.92 -17.68
N LEU A 58 12.57 -11.69 -17.16
CA LEU A 58 13.04 -11.42 -15.80
C LEU A 58 12.08 -12.00 -14.74
N LEU A 59 10.78 -11.82 -14.91
CA LEU A 59 9.75 -12.39 -14.04
C LEU A 59 9.84 -13.92 -13.99
N ASN A 60 9.90 -14.56 -15.15
CA ASN A 60 10.00 -16.03 -15.25
C ASN A 60 11.29 -16.58 -14.63
N LEU A 61 12.39 -15.82 -14.69
CA LEU A 61 13.69 -16.27 -14.17
C LEU A 61 13.82 -16.11 -12.66
N TYR A 62 13.30 -15.01 -12.10
CA TYR A 62 13.60 -14.61 -10.72
C TYR A 62 12.40 -14.63 -9.78
N ILE A 63 11.18 -14.49 -10.28
CA ILE A 63 9.96 -14.36 -9.47
C ILE A 63 9.10 -15.61 -9.51
N ARG A 64 8.77 -16.11 -10.71
CA ARG A 64 7.93 -17.29 -10.91
C ARG A 64 8.35 -18.51 -10.09
N PRO A 65 9.65 -18.84 -9.95
CA PRO A 65 10.05 -20.00 -9.14
C PRO A 65 9.57 -19.94 -7.69
N PHE A 66 9.44 -18.76 -7.11
CA PHE A 66 8.89 -18.62 -5.76
C PHE A 66 7.36 -18.76 -5.74
N LEU A 67 6.68 -18.15 -6.71
CA LEU A 67 5.22 -18.21 -6.82
C LEU A 67 4.72 -19.62 -7.13
N ASP A 68 5.46 -20.36 -7.94
CA ASP A 68 5.15 -21.73 -8.34
C ASP A 68 5.62 -22.77 -7.30
N GLY A 69 6.30 -22.34 -6.23
CA GLY A 69 6.82 -23.21 -5.16
C GLY A 69 8.05 -24.04 -5.56
N GLU A 70 8.72 -23.69 -6.66
CA GLU A 70 9.94 -24.33 -7.13
C GLU A 70 11.20 -23.84 -6.39
N ALA A 71 11.14 -22.64 -5.81
CA ALA A 71 12.16 -22.05 -4.96
C ALA A 71 11.59 -21.75 -3.57
N GLU A 72 12.37 -22.05 -2.52
CA GLU A 72 11.99 -21.73 -1.16
C GLU A 72 12.42 -20.31 -0.78
N LEU A 73 11.50 -19.59 -0.12
CA LEU A 73 11.76 -18.29 0.46
C LEU A 73 12.43 -18.48 1.84
N ASN A 74 13.60 -17.90 2.01
CA ASN A 74 14.27 -17.82 3.31
C ASN A 74 14.25 -16.37 3.83
N GLU A 75 14.70 -16.16 5.07
CA GLU A 75 14.68 -14.86 5.73
C GLU A 75 15.45 -13.78 4.95
N GLU A 76 16.63 -14.10 4.45
CA GLU A 76 17.46 -13.16 3.67
C GLU A 76 16.74 -12.70 2.40
N LEU A 77 16.18 -13.65 1.66
CA LEU A 77 15.47 -13.35 0.40
C LEU A 77 14.15 -12.62 0.66
N ALA A 78 13.41 -13.01 1.71
CA ALA A 78 12.17 -12.35 2.10
C ALA A 78 12.40 -10.88 2.47
N ARG A 79 13.41 -10.59 3.28
CA ARG A 79 13.81 -9.22 3.63
C ARG A 79 14.28 -8.42 2.43
N GLU A 80 15.03 -9.04 1.51
CA GLU A 80 15.49 -8.36 0.30
C GLU A 80 14.32 -8.02 -0.63
N PHE A 81 13.38 -8.94 -0.86
CA PHE A 81 12.16 -8.64 -1.61
C PHE A 81 11.40 -7.47 -1.00
N LEU A 82 11.15 -7.52 0.31
CA LEU A 82 10.45 -6.43 1.00
C LEU A 82 11.18 -5.09 0.86
N HIS A 83 12.51 -5.09 1.02
CA HIS A 83 13.33 -3.89 0.85
C HIS A 83 13.20 -3.30 -0.55
N GLN A 84 13.32 -4.13 -1.60
CA GLN A 84 13.22 -3.67 -2.98
C GLN A 84 11.82 -3.15 -3.33
N ILE A 85 10.76 -3.78 -2.80
CA ILE A 85 9.38 -3.31 -3.00
C ILE A 85 9.16 -1.97 -2.30
N ARG A 86 9.67 -1.80 -1.06
CA ARG A 86 9.60 -0.51 -0.35
C ARG A 86 10.28 0.61 -1.14
N MET A 87 11.48 0.35 -1.66
CA MET A 87 12.20 1.32 -2.49
C MET A 87 11.44 1.66 -3.77
N ALA A 88 10.76 0.69 -4.37
CA ALA A 88 9.94 0.92 -5.55
C ALA A 88 8.67 1.73 -5.23
N ASP A 89 8.02 1.46 -4.10
CA ASP A 89 6.88 2.22 -3.59
C ASP A 89 7.25 3.69 -3.33
N GLU A 90 8.36 3.94 -2.64
CA GLU A 90 8.89 5.29 -2.39
C GLU A 90 9.22 6.07 -3.68
N GLU A 91 9.58 5.39 -4.76
CA GLU A 91 9.87 5.99 -6.07
C GLU A 91 8.63 6.06 -6.99
N GLY A 92 7.45 5.61 -6.55
CA GLY A 92 6.19 5.65 -7.31
C GLY A 92 6.06 4.55 -8.37
N TYR A 93 6.74 3.41 -8.21
CA TYR A 93 6.66 2.23 -9.10
C TYR A 93 5.83 1.09 -8.52
N GLU A 94 4.93 1.40 -7.60
CA GLU A 94 4.13 0.44 -6.86
C GLU A 94 3.04 -0.28 -7.67
N ASP A 95 2.70 0.19 -8.88
CA ASP A 95 1.57 -0.32 -9.69
C ASP A 95 1.82 -1.66 -10.39
N ASN A 96 2.75 -2.46 -9.88
CA ASN A 96 3.15 -3.68 -10.57
C ASN A 96 2.53 -4.93 -9.96
N LEU A 97 1.75 -5.68 -10.76
CA LEU A 97 1.15 -6.96 -10.35
C LEU A 97 2.17 -7.97 -9.80
N ALA A 98 3.40 -7.98 -10.31
CA ALA A 98 4.45 -8.85 -9.79
C ALA A 98 4.84 -8.49 -8.34
N MET A 99 4.77 -7.22 -7.96
CA MET A 99 5.02 -6.81 -6.58
C MET A 99 3.91 -7.28 -5.65
N LEU A 100 2.65 -7.26 -6.11
CA LEU A 100 1.51 -7.74 -5.33
C LEU A 100 1.62 -9.23 -5.04
N GLU A 101 1.87 -10.06 -6.04
CA GLU A 101 2.01 -11.51 -5.87
C GLU A 101 3.14 -11.86 -4.88
N ILE A 102 4.27 -11.13 -4.96
CA ILE A 102 5.37 -11.29 -3.98
C ILE A 102 4.97 -10.80 -2.59
N LEU A 103 4.25 -9.67 -2.46
CA LEU A 103 3.78 -9.19 -1.16
C LEU A 103 2.83 -10.20 -0.49
N GLU A 104 1.94 -10.84 -1.25
CA GLU A 104 1.08 -11.91 -0.73
C GLU A 104 1.89 -13.13 -0.26
N LEU A 105 2.97 -13.47 -0.98
CA LEU A 105 3.91 -14.52 -0.55
C LEU A 105 4.65 -14.13 0.75
N LEU A 106 5.11 -12.86 0.84
CA LEU A 106 5.77 -12.32 2.03
C LEU A 106 4.84 -12.27 3.24
N ASP A 107 3.55 -11.96 3.05
CA ASP A 107 2.56 -12.02 4.12
C ASP A 107 2.51 -13.43 4.72
N GLY A 108 2.40 -14.46 3.88
CA GLY A 108 2.41 -15.84 4.34
C GLY A 108 3.71 -16.27 5.04
N TYR A 109 4.84 -15.66 4.69
CA TYR A 109 6.15 -15.90 5.29
C TYR A 109 6.27 -15.18 6.65
N PHE A 110 6.10 -13.84 6.68
CA PHE A 110 6.32 -13.04 7.88
C PHE A 110 5.27 -13.26 8.97
N GLN A 111 4.04 -13.66 8.61
CA GLN A 111 3.04 -14.07 9.59
C GLN A 111 3.50 -15.23 10.50
N LYS A 112 4.43 -16.07 10.01
CA LYS A 112 4.96 -17.25 10.73
C LYS A 112 6.34 -17.00 11.31
N SER A 113 6.94 -15.85 11.04
CA SER A 113 8.26 -15.48 11.54
C SER A 113 8.16 -14.60 12.79
N ASP A 114 9.28 -14.44 13.51
CA ASP A 114 9.38 -13.49 14.63
C ASP A 114 9.71 -12.06 14.16
N ASP A 115 9.82 -11.80 12.85
CA ASP A 115 10.16 -10.50 12.26
C ASP A 115 8.92 -9.60 12.17
N LEU A 116 8.58 -8.99 13.32
CA LEU A 116 7.42 -8.10 13.45
C LEU A 116 7.50 -6.88 12.51
N ASP A 117 8.68 -6.29 12.39
CA ASP A 117 8.88 -5.07 11.60
C ASP A 117 8.61 -5.33 10.12
N SER A 118 9.17 -6.40 9.58
CA SER A 118 8.92 -6.84 8.20
C SER A 118 7.46 -7.21 7.97
N TYR A 119 6.80 -7.82 8.96
CA TYR A 119 5.38 -8.14 8.89
C TYR A 119 4.50 -6.89 8.82
N ILE A 120 4.76 -5.88 9.66
CA ILE A 120 4.05 -4.60 9.66
C ILE A 120 4.20 -3.88 8.32
N TRP A 121 5.41 -3.82 7.78
CA TRP A 121 5.64 -3.23 6.46
C TRP A 121 4.88 -3.96 5.34
N THR A 122 4.88 -5.29 5.37
CA THR A 122 4.17 -6.11 4.37
C THR A 122 2.67 -5.84 4.41
N LEU A 123 2.06 -5.81 5.60
CA LEU A 123 0.63 -5.50 5.76
C LEU A 123 0.29 -4.08 5.28
N ASN A 124 1.14 -3.10 5.60
CA ASN A 124 0.94 -1.71 5.16
C ASN A 124 0.97 -1.59 3.64
N LEU A 125 1.96 -2.21 2.98
CA LEU A 125 2.08 -2.18 1.52
C LEU A 125 0.90 -2.89 0.85
N LEU A 126 0.46 -4.05 1.37
CA LEU A 126 -0.72 -4.76 0.87
C LEU A 126 -2.01 -3.94 1.06
N GLY A 127 -2.18 -3.31 2.22
CA GLY A 127 -3.31 -2.42 2.48
C GLY A 127 -3.36 -1.26 1.50
N ASN A 128 -2.23 -0.59 1.27
CA ASN A 128 -2.12 0.52 0.33
C ASN A 128 -2.36 0.06 -1.12
N PHE A 129 -1.80 -1.09 -1.50
CA PHE A 129 -1.99 -1.63 -2.85
C PHE A 129 -3.46 -1.90 -3.15
N TYR A 130 -4.16 -2.58 -2.23
CA TYR A 130 -5.58 -2.90 -2.39
C TYR A 130 -6.54 -1.75 -2.10
N ASN A 131 -6.08 -0.62 -1.54
CA ASN A 131 -6.89 0.59 -1.39
C ASN A 131 -7.11 1.34 -2.71
N ARG A 132 -6.52 0.89 -3.81
CA ARG A 132 -6.73 1.48 -5.13
C ARG A 132 -8.05 1.01 -5.73
N PRO A 133 -8.78 1.87 -6.46
CA PRO A 133 -10.15 1.59 -6.88
C PRO A 133 -10.22 0.66 -8.10
N PHE A 134 -9.76 -0.59 -7.98
CA PHE A 134 -9.85 -1.57 -9.04
C PHE A 134 -11.13 -2.41 -8.98
N SER A 135 -11.54 -2.86 -7.79
CA SER A 135 -12.78 -3.62 -7.57
C SER A 135 -13.22 -3.60 -6.12
N ASP A 136 -14.51 -3.92 -5.86
CA ASP A 136 -15.04 -4.07 -4.48
C ASP A 136 -14.35 -5.22 -3.73
N GLU A 137 -13.85 -6.24 -4.44
CA GLU A 137 -13.13 -7.36 -3.82
C GLU A 137 -11.74 -6.93 -3.36
N ASP A 138 -11.07 -6.07 -4.11
CA ASP A 138 -9.79 -5.47 -3.72
C ASP A 138 -9.97 -4.58 -2.49
N GLY A 139 -11.04 -3.78 -2.44
CA GLY A 139 -11.36 -2.98 -1.27
C GLY A 139 -11.54 -3.82 0.00
N LYS A 140 -12.18 -4.98 -0.09
CA LYS A 140 -12.31 -5.92 1.05
C LYS A 140 -10.96 -6.46 1.51
N LYS A 141 -10.06 -6.78 0.57
CA LYS A 141 -8.70 -7.20 0.91
C LYS A 141 -7.91 -6.06 1.56
N GLY A 142 -7.98 -4.84 1.02
CA GLY A 142 -7.35 -3.67 1.62
C GLY A 142 -7.80 -3.43 3.06
N ALA A 143 -9.12 -3.46 3.29
CA ALA A 143 -9.69 -3.36 4.63
C ALA A 143 -9.16 -4.47 5.56
N MET A 144 -9.11 -5.71 5.10
CA MET A 144 -8.59 -6.85 5.87
C MET A 144 -7.12 -6.63 6.30
N TYR A 145 -6.26 -6.13 5.40
CA TYR A 145 -4.86 -5.90 5.72
C TYR A 145 -4.69 -4.75 6.72
N PHE A 146 -5.41 -3.65 6.57
CA PHE A 146 -5.38 -2.56 7.55
C PHE A 146 -5.96 -2.97 8.91
N ASP A 147 -6.99 -3.81 8.95
CA ASP A 147 -7.52 -4.34 10.21
C ASP A 147 -6.51 -5.25 10.92
N ARG A 148 -5.82 -6.13 10.17
CA ARG A 148 -4.71 -6.95 10.71
C ARG A 148 -3.57 -6.07 11.24
N LEU A 149 -3.22 -5.00 10.54
CA LEU A 149 -2.20 -4.06 10.96
C LEU A 149 -2.62 -3.31 12.23
N ARG A 150 -3.85 -2.84 12.30
CA ARG A 150 -4.44 -2.20 13.48
C ARG A 150 -4.44 -3.14 14.70
N ALA A 151 -4.74 -4.41 14.52
CA ALA A 151 -4.72 -5.40 15.58
C ALA A 151 -3.32 -5.59 16.23
N LEU A 152 -2.24 -5.18 15.54
CA LEU A 152 -0.89 -5.19 16.09
C LEU A 152 -0.61 -4.01 17.05
N SER A 153 -1.56 -3.12 17.30
CA SER A 153 -1.42 -2.04 18.28
C SER A 153 -1.13 -2.54 19.70
N SER A 154 -1.56 -3.76 20.05
CA SER A 154 -1.19 -4.41 21.32
C SER A 154 0.32 -4.63 21.48
N ARG A 155 1.06 -4.65 20.37
CA ARG A 155 2.52 -4.80 20.31
C ARG A 155 3.25 -3.49 20.01
N TYR A 156 2.55 -2.37 19.96
CA TYR A 156 3.09 -1.06 19.57
C TYR A 156 4.35 -0.67 20.35
N PHE A 157 4.38 -0.92 21.65
CA PHE A 157 5.50 -0.58 22.53
C PHE A 157 6.68 -1.55 22.45
N GLU A 158 6.55 -2.66 21.75
CA GLU A 158 7.64 -3.62 21.50
C GLU A 158 8.50 -3.20 20.30
N ILE A 159 7.98 -2.29 19.45
CA ILE A 159 8.63 -1.88 18.21
C ILE A 159 9.55 -0.69 18.51
N GLU A 160 10.84 -0.83 18.17
CA GLU A 160 11.83 0.22 18.42
C GLU A 160 11.83 1.30 17.33
N ASP A 161 11.60 0.89 16.07
CA ASP A 161 11.62 1.78 14.91
C ASP A 161 10.32 2.60 14.80
N PHE A 162 10.45 3.94 14.84
CA PHE A 162 9.31 4.84 14.68
C PHE A 162 8.62 4.71 13.32
N ASP A 163 9.39 4.54 12.23
CA ASP A 163 8.81 4.40 10.90
C ASP A 163 7.94 3.13 10.78
N VAL A 164 8.26 2.10 11.53
CA VAL A 164 7.43 0.89 11.65
C VAL A 164 6.18 1.18 12.50
N ARG A 165 6.33 1.79 13.70
CA ARG A 165 5.19 2.16 14.56
C ARG A 165 4.20 3.08 13.84
N LYS A 166 4.70 4.02 13.06
CA LYS A 166 3.91 4.96 12.26
C LYS A 166 2.92 4.25 11.31
N ARG A 167 3.25 3.04 10.83
CA ARG A 167 2.33 2.25 9.99
C ARG A 167 1.11 1.78 10.77
N ILE A 168 1.29 1.42 12.05
CA ILE A 168 0.16 1.10 12.93
C ILE A 168 -0.69 2.36 13.18
N LEU A 169 -0.09 3.52 13.45
CA LEU A 169 -0.83 4.78 13.59
C LEU A 169 -1.70 5.06 12.37
N PHE A 170 -1.12 5.05 11.18
CA PHE A 170 -1.87 5.28 9.95
C PHE A 170 -2.92 4.20 9.64
N SER A 171 -2.78 2.98 10.15
CA SER A 171 -3.80 1.95 9.92
C SER A 171 -5.15 2.29 10.54
N TYR A 172 -5.17 2.99 11.67
CA TYR A 172 -6.40 3.48 12.30
C TYR A 172 -7.11 4.56 11.47
N TYR A 173 -6.36 5.32 10.69
CA TYR A 173 -6.91 6.29 9.74
C TYR A 173 -7.30 5.62 8.41
N ASN A 174 -6.44 4.79 7.85
CA ASN A 174 -6.65 4.19 6.53
C ASN A 174 -7.79 3.17 6.52
N PHE A 175 -7.98 2.41 7.60
CA PHE A 175 -9.01 1.37 7.66
C PHE A 175 -10.43 1.91 7.43
N PRO A 176 -10.92 2.92 8.16
CA PRO A 176 -12.24 3.49 7.89
C PRO A 176 -12.33 4.17 6.52
N ILE A 177 -11.24 4.74 5.99
CA ILE A 177 -11.22 5.30 4.62
C ILE A 177 -11.50 4.21 3.58
N VAL A 178 -10.84 3.06 3.69
CA VAL A 178 -11.06 1.94 2.76
C VAL A 178 -12.50 1.45 2.85
N LEU A 179 -13.02 1.24 4.05
CA LEU A 179 -14.41 0.83 4.25
C LEU A 179 -15.38 1.80 3.59
N MET A 180 -15.12 3.10 3.73
CA MET A 180 -15.93 4.15 3.14
C MET A 180 -15.82 4.18 1.61
N ASN A 181 -14.62 4.09 1.06
CA ASN A 181 -14.39 4.16 -0.39
C ASN A 181 -15.08 3.02 -1.15
N PHE A 182 -15.13 1.85 -0.56
CA PHE A 182 -15.73 0.65 -1.16
C PHE A 182 -17.14 0.32 -0.63
N ASN A 183 -17.77 1.23 0.10
CA ASN A 183 -19.11 1.03 0.69
C ASN A 183 -19.24 -0.27 1.52
N LEU A 184 -18.23 -0.60 2.29
CA LEU A 184 -18.17 -1.83 3.07
C LEU A 184 -18.69 -1.68 4.51
N ASP A 185 -18.97 -0.46 4.95
CA ASP A 185 -19.37 -0.10 6.31
C ASP A 185 -20.79 0.45 6.40
N THR A 186 -21.30 0.50 7.63
CA THR A 186 -22.47 1.28 8.02
C THR A 186 -22.03 2.51 8.82
N SER A 187 -22.93 3.51 8.98
CA SER A 187 -22.63 4.68 9.80
C SER A 187 -22.30 4.33 11.25
N LYS A 188 -22.84 3.23 11.75
CA LYS A 188 -22.58 2.75 13.12
C LYS A 188 -21.19 2.13 13.25
N GLU A 189 -20.81 1.31 12.30
CA GLU A 189 -19.46 0.69 12.25
C GLU A 189 -18.39 1.77 12.08
N LEU A 190 -18.60 2.71 11.16
CA LEU A 190 -17.69 3.82 10.97
C LEU A 190 -17.47 4.62 12.26
N LEU A 191 -18.53 4.94 13.01
CA LEU A 191 -18.41 5.62 14.29
C LEU A 191 -17.58 4.82 15.30
N GLN A 192 -17.78 3.52 15.37
CA GLN A 192 -16.99 2.66 16.25
C GLN A 192 -15.50 2.73 15.91
N TYR A 193 -15.13 2.62 14.62
CA TYR A 193 -13.74 2.66 14.19
C TYR A 193 -13.09 4.04 14.43
N ILE A 194 -13.86 5.12 14.27
CA ILE A 194 -13.40 6.47 14.61
C ILE A 194 -13.18 6.61 16.13
N ASP A 195 -14.08 6.08 16.95
CA ASP A 195 -13.93 6.11 18.41
C ASP A 195 -12.69 5.33 18.86
N GLU A 196 -12.44 4.14 18.29
CA GLU A 196 -11.24 3.34 18.55
C GLU A 196 -9.95 4.08 18.13
N ALA A 197 -9.96 4.77 16.98
CA ALA A 197 -8.82 5.56 16.54
C ALA A 197 -8.56 6.75 17.49
N LEU A 198 -9.61 7.47 17.90
CA LEU A 198 -9.50 8.59 18.84
C LEU A 198 -8.99 8.12 20.21
N GLU A 199 -9.45 6.96 20.69
CA GLU A 199 -8.96 6.36 21.94
C GLU A 199 -7.47 6.08 21.84
N PHE A 200 -7.01 5.42 20.74
CA PHE A 200 -5.61 5.12 20.53
C PHE A 200 -4.72 6.36 20.39
N TYR A 201 -5.16 7.37 19.63
CA TYR A 201 -4.40 8.62 19.44
C TYR A 201 -4.36 9.51 20.70
N ASN A 202 -5.29 9.35 21.63
CA ASN A 202 -5.32 10.06 22.91
C ASN A 202 -4.71 9.24 24.05
N ASP A 203 -4.22 8.01 23.80
CA ASP A 203 -3.51 7.23 24.81
C ASP A 203 -2.24 7.97 25.25
N GLU A 204 -2.12 8.22 26.56
CA GLU A 204 -1.03 9.01 27.16
C GLU A 204 0.35 8.39 26.83
N LYS A 205 0.46 7.06 26.88
CA LYS A 205 1.72 6.37 26.62
C LYS A 205 2.12 6.43 25.13
N VAL A 206 1.15 6.37 24.23
CA VAL A 206 1.39 6.53 22.78
C VAL A 206 1.90 7.94 22.51
N ARG A 207 1.26 8.97 23.09
CA ARG A 207 1.68 10.36 22.96
C ARG A 207 3.02 10.64 23.64
N GLU A 208 3.32 10.04 24.79
CA GLU A 208 4.63 10.15 25.45
C GLU A 208 5.75 9.55 24.58
N LEU A 209 5.48 8.43 23.89
CA LEU A 209 6.49 7.75 23.08
C LEU A 209 6.77 8.48 21.76
N ASP A 210 5.75 8.91 21.04
CA ASP A 210 5.88 9.40 19.67
C ASP A 210 5.37 10.84 19.43
N GLY A 211 4.86 11.54 20.44
CA GLY A 211 4.28 12.89 20.31
C GLY A 211 5.26 13.99 19.85
N GLU A 212 6.57 13.78 20.01
CA GLU A 212 7.60 14.68 19.47
C GLU A 212 7.86 14.45 17.97
N ARG A 213 7.44 13.30 17.43
CA ARG A 213 7.72 12.84 16.05
C ARG A 213 6.48 12.78 15.17
N PHE A 214 5.31 12.83 15.78
CA PHE A 214 4.03 12.62 15.12
C PHE A 214 2.98 13.62 15.62
N ASP A 215 2.35 14.32 14.68
CA ASP A 215 1.28 15.26 15.00
C ASP A 215 -0.06 14.51 15.10
N PHE A 216 -0.37 14.08 16.33
CA PHE A 216 -1.63 13.39 16.63
C PHE A 216 -2.84 14.32 16.48
N ASP A 217 -2.68 15.61 16.74
CA ASP A 217 -3.79 16.56 16.71
C ASP A 217 -4.20 16.84 15.26
N GLU A 218 -3.24 16.95 14.33
CA GLU A 218 -3.50 17.02 12.88
C GLU A 218 -4.28 15.79 12.41
N LEU A 219 -3.84 14.58 12.78
CA LEU A 219 -4.51 13.35 12.37
C LEU A 219 -5.92 13.22 12.95
N ILE A 220 -6.15 13.69 14.18
CA ILE A 220 -7.48 13.76 14.80
C ILE A 220 -8.37 14.77 14.06
N GLU A 221 -7.83 15.92 13.65
CA GLU A 221 -8.56 16.91 12.85
C GLU A 221 -8.94 16.34 11.49
N GLU A 222 -8.02 15.69 10.78
CA GLU A 222 -8.30 15.01 9.51
C GLU A 222 -9.38 13.92 9.67
N LEU A 223 -9.28 13.10 10.71
CA LEU A 223 -10.25 12.05 11.00
C LEU A 223 -11.65 12.63 11.25
N ASN A 224 -11.75 13.74 11.96
CA ASN A 224 -13.02 14.40 12.23
C ASN A 224 -13.57 15.14 11.00
N TYR A 225 -12.72 15.82 10.24
CA TYR A 225 -13.16 16.65 9.14
C TYR A 225 -13.41 15.80 7.87
N ASP A 226 -12.44 15.02 7.43
CA ASP A 226 -12.52 14.30 6.17
C ASP A 226 -13.41 13.06 6.25
N LEU A 227 -13.22 12.23 7.28
CA LEU A 227 -14.01 11.02 7.41
C LEU A 227 -15.44 11.30 7.85
N LEU A 228 -15.65 12.11 8.88
CA LEU A 228 -17.00 12.41 9.37
C LEU A 228 -17.77 13.26 8.35
N GLY A 229 -17.15 14.30 7.80
CA GLY A 229 -17.77 15.18 6.81
C GLY A 229 -18.19 14.42 5.54
N ASN A 230 -17.29 13.63 4.98
CA ASN A 230 -17.56 12.82 3.80
C ASN A 230 -18.59 11.71 4.06
N SER A 231 -18.59 11.11 5.25
CA SER A 231 -19.54 10.07 5.62
C SER A 231 -20.97 10.60 5.74
N VAL A 232 -21.16 11.82 6.27
CA VAL A 232 -22.48 12.46 6.33
C VAL A 232 -23.07 12.67 4.94
N LEU A 233 -22.25 13.05 3.95
CA LEU A 233 -22.69 13.24 2.57
C LEU A 233 -23.04 11.91 1.88
N ARG A 234 -22.43 10.83 2.28
CA ARG A 234 -22.59 9.51 1.68
C ARG A 234 -23.86 8.79 2.15
N PHE A 235 -24.19 8.88 3.42
CA PHE A 235 -25.35 8.20 3.99
C PHE A 235 -26.66 8.98 3.76
N THR A 236 -27.75 8.25 3.55
CA THR A 236 -29.09 8.84 3.52
C THR A 236 -29.51 9.26 4.93
N VAL A 237 -30.43 10.25 5.05
CA VAL A 237 -30.92 10.76 6.34
C VAL A 237 -31.50 9.67 7.25
N ARG A 238 -31.98 8.56 6.67
CA ARG A 238 -32.55 7.44 7.44
C ARG A 238 -31.51 6.46 7.96
N GLU A 239 -30.32 6.46 7.36
CA GLU A 239 -29.23 5.53 7.66
C GLU A 239 -28.18 6.18 8.58
N ILE A 240 -28.17 7.53 8.67
CA ILE A 240 -27.17 8.25 9.45
C ILE A 240 -27.47 8.14 10.96
N ASP A 241 -26.48 7.67 11.72
CA ASP A 241 -26.52 7.75 13.17
C ASP A 241 -26.53 9.22 13.62
N PRO A 242 -27.46 9.63 14.53
CA PRO A 242 -27.53 11.01 15.04
C PRO A 242 -26.21 11.51 15.66
N LYS A 243 -25.38 10.61 16.21
CA LYS A 243 -24.07 10.95 16.75
C LYS A 243 -23.09 11.37 15.65
N LEU A 244 -23.15 10.73 14.46
CA LEU A 244 -22.33 11.12 13.32
C LEU A 244 -22.65 12.55 12.88
N LEU A 245 -23.95 12.88 12.74
CA LEU A 245 -24.39 14.24 12.42
C LEU A 245 -23.92 15.27 13.43
N SER A 246 -24.02 14.93 14.72
CA SER A 246 -23.61 15.82 15.83
C SER A 246 -22.12 16.10 15.82
N ARG A 247 -21.28 15.15 15.41
CA ARG A 247 -19.81 15.32 15.29
C ARG A 247 -19.40 16.11 14.05
N ALA A 248 -19.99 15.82 12.90
CA ALA A 248 -19.70 16.50 11.64
C ALA A 248 -20.14 18.00 11.62
N SER A 249 -20.94 18.41 12.60
CA SER A 249 -21.43 19.80 12.73
C SER A 249 -20.58 20.66 13.67
N ARG A 250 -19.53 20.13 14.25
CA ARG A 250 -18.61 20.83 15.15
C ARG A 250 -17.34 21.21 14.46
#